data_48a240163e0e926bbcae793cbd99286c
#
_entry.id   48a240163e0e926bbcae793cbd99286c
#
_cell.length_a   1.000
_cell.length_b   1.000
_cell.length_c   1.000
_cell.angle_alpha   90.00
_cell.angle_beta   90.00
_cell.angle_gamma   90.00
#
_symmetry.space_group_name_H-M   'P 1'
#
loop_
_entity.id
_entity.type
_entity.pdbx_description
1 polymer ?
#
loop_
_entity_poly.entity_id
_entity_poly.type
_entity_poly.pdbx_seq_one_letter_code
_entity_poly.pdbx_strand_id
1 'polypeptide(L)'
;MSDGLAPMYRMPVAFGPAPGPRNLPERHRHLRYRKTGRTLSLSARTDAGLLSPMLPEGCELDGEPRIEVAISEFRDIGWLAGRGYNILLVSIPVRWRGEEDIAGAFVPVVWENMADPILTGRDELGWCKIFADISDIATAGEERRAAASWDGFEFFALAACGFAPTAERTAPRPMIFRKYIPRTGSWGEAEVDCLTVTAPDGPPAEIRSVMRGKGSFAFRAARWEDMPTQYPIVSALAALPLDEFGPAVLTETAGGGDGSGQRPLR
;
A
#
# COMPACT_ATOMS: atom_id res chain seq x y z
N MET A 1 25.73 9.61 16.22
CA MET A 1 24.64 10.13 17.07
C MET A 1 23.48 9.15 16.92
N SER A 2 22.94 8.62 18.00
CA SER A 2 21.76 7.75 17.95
C SER A 2 20.57 8.62 17.54
N ASP A 3 19.78 8.19 16.54
CA ASP A 3 18.61 8.92 16.05
C ASP A 3 17.48 9.05 17.10
N GLY A 4 17.76 8.85 18.37
CA GLY A 4 16.84 9.04 19.49
C GLY A 4 15.66 8.06 19.55
N LEU A 5 15.55 7.13 18.61
CA LEU A 5 14.48 6.14 18.61
C LEU A 5 14.80 5.04 19.63
N ALA A 6 13.86 4.77 20.53
CA ALA A 6 13.92 3.63 21.42
C ALA A 6 13.97 2.31 20.63
N PRO A 7 14.63 1.25 21.16
CA PRO A 7 14.60 -0.06 20.54
C PRO A 7 13.16 -0.56 20.34
N MET A 8 12.83 -1.01 19.12
CA MET A 8 11.48 -1.47 18.78
C MET A 8 11.40 -2.97 18.93
N TYR A 9 10.37 -3.45 19.62
CA TYR A 9 10.12 -4.87 19.85
C TYR A 9 8.85 -5.31 19.10
N ARG A 10 8.88 -6.51 18.60
CA ARG A 10 7.72 -7.29 18.13
C ARG A 10 7.98 -8.76 18.34
N MET A 11 6.99 -9.58 18.27
CA MET A 11 7.17 -11.04 18.40
C MET A 11 8.09 -11.60 17.32
N PRO A 12 9.04 -12.50 17.62
CA PRO A 12 9.36 -13.07 18.94
C PRO A 12 10.29 -12.16 19.76
N VAL A 13 9.84 -11.65 20.90
CA VAL A 13 10.57 -10.67 21.74
C VAL A 13 11.75 -11.26 22.51
N ALA A 14 11.81 -12.57 22.67
CA ALA A 14 12.86 -13.25 23.43
C ALA A 14 14.28 -13.10 22.82
N PHE A 15 14.38 -12.66 21.57
CA PHE A 15 15.65 -12.52 20.83
C PHE A 15 16.11 -11.06 20.70
N GLY A 16 15.55 -10.18 21.50
CA GLY A 16 15.90 -8.76 21.53
C GLY A 16 15.04 -7.91 20.58
N PRO A 17 15.44 -6.64 20.35
CA PRO A 17 14.75 -5.74 19.45
C PRO A 17 14.67 -6.30 18.03
N ALA A 18 13.49 -6.23 17.42
CA ALA A 18 13.26 -6.73 16.06
C ALA A 18 13.95 -5.82 15.03
N PRO A 19 14.89 -6.30 14.22
CA PRO A 19 15.44 -5.53 13.11
C PRO A 19 14.35 -5.18 12.08
N GLY A 20 14.44 -3.97 11.51
CA GLY A 20 13.52 -3.48 10.51
C GLY A 20 13.97 -2.14 9.95
N PRO A 21 13.23 -1.49 9.05
CA PRO A 21 13.64 -0.25 8.40
C PRO A 21 13.93 0.87 9.42
N ARG A 22 13.19 0.93 10.52
CA ARG A 22 13.30 1.94 11.58
C ARG A 22 14.21 1.52 12.74
N ASN A 23 14.64 0.26 12.78
CA ASN A 23 15.41 -0.34 13.86
C ASN A 23 16.60 -1.17 13.33
N LEU A 24 17.32 -0.61 12.35
CA LEU A 24 18.53 -1.25 11.79
C LEU A 24 19.66 -1.28 12.81
N PRO A 25 20.42 -2.39 12.88
CA PRO A 25 21.68 -2.43 13.61
C PRO A 25 22.61 -1.29 13.16
N GLU A 26 23.39 -0.72 14.09
CA GLU A 26 24.21 0.47 13.85
C GLU A 26 25.09 0.36 12.60
N ARG A 27 25.75 -0.79 12.39
CA ARG A 27 26.61 -1.04 11.22
C ARG A 27 25.87 -0.96 9.88
N HIS A 28 24.51 -1.04 9.87
CA HIS A 28 23.68 -1.03 8.69
C HIS A 28 22.80 0.23 8.56
N ARG A 29 22.87 1.19 9.51
CA ARG A 29 22.03 2.40 9.49
C ARG A 29 22.16 3.22 8.21
N HIS A 30 23.34 3.24 7.59
CA HIS A 30 23.59 3.92 6.32
C HIS A 30 22.73 3.38 5.15
N LEU A 31 22.15 2.19 5.30
CA LEU A 31 21.28 1.55 4.32
C LEU A 31 19.78 1.87 4.51
N ARG A 32 19.42 2.62 5.56
CA ARG A 32 18.02 2.85 6.00
C ARG A 32 17.09 3.26 4.88
N TYR A 33 17.50 4.20 4.04
CA TYR A 33 16.68 4.76 2.97
C TYR A 33 17.00 4.21 1.59
N ARG A 34 17.89 3.22 1.51
CA ARG A 34 18.29 2.61 0.24
C ARG A 34 17.18 1.71 -0.27
N LYS A 35 16.63 2.04 -1.42
CA LYS A 35 15.70 1.23 -2.22
C LYS A 35 15.56 1.83 -3.62
N THR A 36 15.12 1.02 -4.58
CA THR A 36 14.58 1.47 -5.85
C THR A 36 13.12 1.05 -5.94
N GLY A 37 12.31 1.83 -6.63
CA GLY A 37 10.89 1.55 -6.81
C GLY A 37 10.46 1.77 -8.25
N ARG A 38 9.58 0.89 -8.74
CA ARG A 38 8.87 1.04 -10.00
C ARG A 38 7.40 0.82 -9.73
N THR A 39 6.56 1.83 -9.99
CA THR A 39 5.14 1.80 -9.65
C THR A 39 4.30 2.05 -10.88
N LEU A 40 3.34 1.18 -11.13
CA LEU A 40 2.29 1.35 -12.14
C LEU A 40 0.96 1.57 -11.43
N SER A 41 0.37 2.75 -11.60
CA SER A 41 -0.88 3.14 -10.95
C SER A 41 -1.96 3.54 -11.95
N LEU A 42 -3.20 3.26 -11.58
CA LEU A 42 -4.41 3.63 -12.30
C LEU A 42 -5.52 4.00 -11.32
N SER A 43 -6.46 4.84 -11.79
CA SER A 43 -7.73 5.06 -11.10
C SER A 43 -8.91 4.76 -12.01
N ALA A 44 -10.07 4.45 -11.44
CA ALA A 44 -11.33 4.33 -12.15
C ALA A 44 -12.44 5.01 -11.35
N ARG A 45 -13.41 5.61 -12.04
CA ARG A 45 -14.65 6.06 -11.41
C ARG A 45 -15.47 4.83 -11.05
N THR A 46 -16.25 4.93 -9.97
CA THR A 46 -17.11 3.86 -9.49
C THR A 46 -18.34 4.40 -8.76
N ASP A 47 -19.10 3.52 -8.11
CA ASP A 47 -20.32 3.88 -7.39
C ASP A 47 -20.01 4.32 -5.95
N ALA A 48 -20.50 5.52 -5.57
CA ALA A 48 -20.31 6.08 -4.24
C ALA A 48 -21.00 5.25 -3.14
N GLY A 49 -22.18 4.67 -3.46
CA GLY A 49 -22.94 3.85 -2.52
C GLY A 49 -22.25 2.53 -2.17
N LEU A 50 -21.40 2.02 -3.07
CA LEU A 50 -20.58 0.84 -2.83
C LEU A 50 -19.22 1.18 -2.16
N LEU A 51 -18.67 2.36 -2.41
CA LEU A 51 -17.43 2.80 -1.76
C LEU A 51 -17.64 3.26 -0.31
N SER A 52 -18.69 4.05 -0.06
CA SER A 52 -18.91 4.65 1.26
C SER A 52 -18.94 3.66 2.43
N PRO A 53 -19.54 2.46 2.30
CA PRO A 53 -19.51 1.46 3.36
C PRO A 53 -18.12 0.91 3.68
N MET A 54 -17.13 1.10 2.81
CA MET A 54 -15.74 0.68 3.05
C MET A 54 -14.97 1.70 3.89
N LEU A 55 -15.49 2.93 4.02
CA LEU A 55 -14.79 4.00 4.72
C LEU A 55 -14.97 3.89 6.23
N PRO A 56 -13.93 4.16 7.02
CA PRO A 56 -14.05 4.26 8.47
C PRO A 56 -14.78 5.55 8.85
N GLU A 57 -15.30 5.56 10.09
CA GLU A 57 -15.93 6.73 10.68
C GLU A 57 -15.01 7.96 10.59
N GLY A 58 -15.57 9.12 10.27
CA GLY A 58 -14.85 10.37 10.07
C GLY A 58 -14.22 10.55 8.70
N CYS A 59 -14.25 9.53 7.83
CA CYS A 59 -13.83 9.65 6.44
C CYS A 59 -15.02 9.84 5.50
N GLU A 60 -14.93 10.83 4.62
CA GLU A 60 -15.89 11.10 3.55
C GLU A 60 -15.18 11.02 2.20
N LEU A 61 -15.90 10.67 1.13
CA LEU A 61 -15.33 10.72 -0.22
C LEU A 61 -14.89 12.15 -0.56
N ASP A 62 -13.69 12.31 -1.10
CA ASP A 62 -13.15 13.62 -1.53
C ASP A 62 -13.27 13.76 -3.05
N GLY A 63 -14.33 14.47 -3.48
CA GLY A 63 -14.63 14.70 -4.88
C GLY A 63 -15.40 13.54 -5.53
N GLU A 64 -15.05 13.26 -6.79
CA GLU A 64 -15.68 12.20 -7.58
C GLU A 64 -15.35 10.81 -6.99
N PRO A 65 -16.33 9.89 -6.88
CA PRO A 65 -16.08 8.56 -6.32
C PRO A 65 -15.14 7.77 -7.24
N ARG A 66 -13.90 7.57 -6.78
CA ARG A 66 -12.86 6.84 -7.50
C ARG A 66 -12.19 5.82 -6.60
N ILE A 67 -11.82 4.70 -7.22
CA ILE A 67 -10.89 3.74 -6.65
C ILE A 67 -9.55 3.86 -7.39
N GLU A 68 -8.46 3.81 -6.65
CA GLU A 68 -7.10 3.87 -7.18
C GLU A 68 -6.37 2.58 -6.85
N VAL A 69 -5.61 2.04 -7.80
CA VAL A 69 -4.76 0.86 -7.60
C VAL A 69 -3.32 1.20 -7.98
N ALA A 70 -2.37 0.61 -7.26
CA ALA A 70 -0.95 0.71 -7.58
C ALA A 70 -0.25 -0.62 -7.37
N ILE A 71 0.41 -1.12 -8.43
CA ILE A 71 1.42 -2.17 -8.33
C ILE A 71 2.77 -1.51 -8.19
N SER A 72 3.50 -1.85 -7.13
CA SER A 72 4.87 -1.36 -6.89
C SER A 72 5.84 -2.52 -6.75
N GLU A 73 6.93 -2.43 -7.47
CA GLU A 73 8.11 -3.28 -7.32
C GLU A 73 9.17 -2.52 -6.53
N PHE A 74 9.54 -3.01 -5.37
CA PHE A 74 10.66 -2.48 -4.63
C PHE A 74 11.85 -3.43 -4.71
N ARG A 75 13.04 -2.88 -4.98
CA ARG A 75 14.29 -3.61 -5.13
C ARG A 75 15.42 -2.90 -4.37
N ASP A 76 16.54 -3.57 -4.21
CA ASP A 76 17.73 -3.04 -3.54
C ASP A 76 17.45 -2.48 -2.13
N ILE A 77 16.52 -3.09 -1.41
CA ILE A 77 16.06 -2.60 -0.11
C ILE A 77 17.13 -2.84 0.94
N GLY A 78 17.68 -1.75 1.49
CA GLY A 78 18.82 -1.81 2.40
C GLY A 78 18.55 -2.62 3.67
N TRP A 79 17.38 -2.45 4.30
CA TRP A 79 17.03 -3.19 5.52
C TRP A 79 16.70 -4.68 5.27
N LEU A 80 16.51 -5.08 4.00
CA LEU A 80 16.35 -6.45 3.54
C LEU A 80 17.63 -7.00 2.90
N ALA A 81 18.78 -6.38 3.17
CA ALA A 81 20.08 -6.76 2.60
C ALA A 81 20.04 -6.85 1.06
N GLY A 82 19.40 -5.88 0.40
CA GLY A 82 19.30 -5.76 -1.05
C GLY A 82 18.17 -6.56 -1.70
N ARG A 83 17.35 -7.30 -0.93
CA ARG A 83 16.20 -8.02 -1.46
C ARG A 83 15.08 -7.05 -1.84
N GLY A 84 14.07 -7.55 -2.57
CA GLY A 84 12.90 -6.80 -2.98
C GLY A 84 11.60 -7.52 -2.69
N TYR A 85 10.50 -6.82 -2.84
CA TYR A 85 9.14 -7.36 -2.80
C TYR A 85 8.20 -6.50 -3.64
N ASN A 86 7.02 -7.02 -3.91
CA ASN A 86 5.98 -6.35 -4.67
C ASN A 86 4.77 -6.03 -3.79
N ILE A 87 4.07 -4.96 -4.14
CA ILE A 87 2.86 -4.48 -3.46
C ILE A 87 1.74 -4.31 -4.47
N LEU A 88 0.52 -4.71 -4.12
CA LEU A 88 -0.73 -4.21 -4.68
C LEU A 88 -1.43 -3.38 -3.60
N LEU A 89 -1.56 -2.09 -3.83
CA LEU A 89 -2.24 -1.15 -2.96
C LEU A 89 -3.56 -0.72 -3.60
N VAL A 90 -4.63 -0.71 -2.81
CA VAL A 90 -5.94 -0.14 -3.18
C VAL A 90 -6.17 1.08 -2.31
N SER A 91 -6.59 2.20 -2.91
CA SER A 91 -6.90 3.42 -2.16
C SER A 91 -8.14 4.13 -2.69
N ILE A 92 -8.75 4.91 -1.82
CA ILE A 92 -9.96 5.70 -2.07
C ILE A 92 -9.66 7.13 -1.66
N PRO A 93 -9.78 8.13 -2.56
CA PRO A 93 -9.66 9.54 -2.20
C PRO A 93 -10.68 9.93 -1.15
N VAL A 94 -10.23 10.46 -0.02
CA VAL A 94 -11.08 10.82 1.12
C VAL A 94 -10.63 12.12 1.75
N ARG A 95 -11.59 12.76 2.45
CA ARG A 95 -11.34 13.78 3.44
C ARG A 95 -11.68 13.23 4.81
N TRP A 96 -10.71 13.22 5.71
CA TRP A 96 -10.93 12.89 7.11
C TRP A 96 -11.17 14.15 7.92
N ARG A 97 -12.24 14.15 8.73
CA ARG A 97 -12.64 15.25 9.58
C ARG A 97 -12.62 14.82 11.05
N GLY A 98 -11.53 15.16 11.73
CA GLY A 98 -11.33 14.96 13.17
C GLY A 98 -10.79 16.24 13.80
N GLU A 99 -9.82 16.11 14.71
CA GLU A 99 -9.10 17.29 15.23
C GLU A 99 -8.28 18.00 14.12
N GLU A 100 -7.91 17.27 13.10
CA GLU A 100 -7.27 17.78 11.88
C GLU A 100 -8.23 17.58 10.68
N ASP A 101 -8.11 18.41 9.63
CA ASP A 101 -8.81 18.24 8.36
C ASP A 101 -7.77 17.76 7.31
N ILE A 102 -7.86 16.49 6.90
CA ILE A 102 -6.87 15.87 6.03
C ILE A 102 -7.53 15.41 4.73
N ALA A 103 -7.15 16.03 3.61
CA ALA A 103 -7.40 15.49 2.28
C ALA A 103 -6.33 14.43 1.98
N GLY A 104 -6.73 13.16 1.89
CA GLY A 104 -5.83 12.02 1.79
C GLY A 104 -6.41 10.89 0.95
N ALA A 105 -5.87 9.71 1.16
CA ALA A 105 -6.38 8.48 0.56
C ALA A 105 -6.55 7.42 1.66
N PHE A 106 -7.76 6.92 1.85
CA PHE A 106 -7.99 5.75 2.70
C PHE A 106 -7.55 4.50 1.96
N VAL A 107 -6.80 3.65 2.64
CA VAL A 107 -6.27 2.40 2.11
C VAL A 107 -6.95 1.23 2.82
N PRO A 108 -8.02 0.63 2.24
CA PRO A 108 -8.73 -0.49 2.84
C PRO A 108 -7.92 -1.78 2.87
N VAL A 109 -7.02 -1.97 1.91
CA VAL A 109 -6.21 -3.19 1.81
C VAL A 109 -4.90 -2.93 1.06
N VAL A 110 -3.86 -3.65 1.50
CA VAL A 110 -2.56 -3.77 0.81
C VAL A 110 -2.20 -5.25 0.75
N TRP A 111 -1.87 -5.75 -0.42
CA TRP A 111 -1.25 -7.07 -0.58
C TRP A 111 0.25 -6.92 -0.80
N GLU A 112 1.03 -7.83 -0.22
CA GLU A 112 2.48 -7.93 -0.40
C GLU A 112 2.90 -9.40 -0.50
N ASN A 113 3.99 -9.66 -1.22
CA ASN A 113 4.50 -11.02 -1.43
C ASN A 113 5.70 -11.38 -0.54
N MET A 114 5.89 -10.67 0.59
CA MET A 114 6.95 -10.95 1.57
C MET A 114 6.45 -10.72 2.99
N ALA A 115 6.71 -11.69 3.89
CA ALA A 115 6.24 -11.66 5.26
C ALA A 115 6.85 -10.51 6.09
N ASP A 116 8.15 -10.24 5.94
CA ASP A 116 8.84 -9.22 6.75
C ASP A 116 8.22 -7.81 6.63
N PRO A 117 7.99 -7.26 5.42
CA PRO A 117 7.32 -5.97 5.29
C PRO A 117 5.84 -6.01 5.67
N ILE A 118 5.16 -7.17 5.55
CA ILE A 118 3.78 -7.34 6.04
C ILE A 118 3.76 -7.15 7.55
N LEU A 119 4.57 -7.91 8.31
CA LEU A 119 4.62 -7.84 9.77
C LEU A 119 5.05 -6.44 10.24
N THR A 120 6.10 -5.87 9.65
CA THR A 120 6.57 -4.51 9.97
C THR A 120 5.47 -3.47 9.75
N GLY A 121 4.75 -3.56 8.62
CA GLY A 121 3.67 -2.64 8.31
C GLY A 121 2.48 -2.76 9.24
N ARG A 122 2.07 -3.97 9.56
CA ARG A 122 0.92 -4.23 10.45
C ARG A 122 1.23 -3.85 11.89
N ASP A 123 2.32 -4.37 12.44
CA ASP A 123 2.61 -4.26 13.85
C ASP A 123 3.06 -2.85 14.24
N GLU A 124 3.94 -2.25 13.43
CA GLU A 124 4.56 -0.96 13.74
C GLU A 124 3.76 0.22 13.17
N LEU A 125 3.28 0.14 11.91
CA LEU A 125 2.67 1.27 11.21
C LEU A 125 1.13 1.26 11.24
N GLY A 126 0.52 0.09 11.41
CA GLY A 126 -0.93 -0.07 11.32
C GLY A 126 -1.48 -0.16 9.90
N TRP A 127 -0.64 -0.54 8.93
CA TRP A 127 -1.08 -0.78 7.57
C TRP A 127 -1.83 -2.11 7.45
N CYS A 128 -2.93 -2.12 6.72
CA CYS A 128 -3.82 -3.28 6.52
C CYS A 128 -3.24 -4.29 5.52
N LYS A 129 -2.00 -4.74 5.76
CA LYS A 129 -1.25 -5.63 4.86
C LYS A 129 -1.63 -7.09 5.04
N ILE A 130 -1.82 -7.79 3.91
CA ILE A 130 -2.03 -9.23 3.83
C ILE A 130 -1.18 -9.81 2.70
N PHE A 131 -1.03 -11.14 2.66
CA PHE A 131 -0.20 -11.82 1.68
C PHE A 131 -0.96 -12.10 0.38
N ALA A 132 -0.27 -11.90 -0.76
CA ALA A 132 -0.59 -12.48 -2.07
C ALA A 132 0.69 -12.64 -2.90
N ASP A 133 0.65 -13.49 -3.90
CA ASP A 133 1.64 -13.53 -4.97
C ASP A 133 1.37 -12.38 -5.94
N ILE A 134 2.35 -11.52 -6.14
CA ILE A 134 2.22 -10.33 -6.99
C ILE A 134 3.32 -10.39 -8.03
N SER A 135 2.93 -10.39 -9.31
CA SER A 135 3.89 -10.43 -10.41
C SER A 135 4.73 -9.15 -10.48
N ASP A 136 5.87 -9.23 -11.11
CA ASP A 136 6.57 -8.05 -11.58
C ASP A 136 5.73 -7.36 -12.68
N ILE A 137 5.99 -6.05 -12.90
CA ILE A 137 5.40 -5.30 -14.01
C ILE A 137 6.09 -5.75 -15.30
N ALA A 138 5.51 -6.76 -15.94
CA ALA A 138 6.03 -7.32 -17.17
C ALA A 138 5.92 -6.34 -18.34
N THR A 139 6.90 -6.38 -19.23
CA THR A 139 6.90 -5.63 -20.48
C THR A 139 6.69 -6.60 -21.64
N ALA A 140 5.60 -6.44 -22.40
CA ALA A 140 5.30 -7.22 -23.59
C ALA A 140 5.06 -6.25 -24.76
N GLY A 141 6.11 -5.96 -25.53
CA GLY A 141 6.07 -4.90 -26.52
C GLY A 141 5.84 -3.53 -25.88
N GLU A 142 4.81 -2.83 -26.32
CA GLU A 142 4.42 -1.53 -25.73
C GLU A 142 3.57 -1.67 -24.47
N GLU A 143 3.11 -2.85 -24.14
CA GLU A 143 2.22 -3.09 -23.00
C GLU A 143 2.99 -3.37 -21.71
N ARG A 144 2.44 -2.91 -20.61
CA ARG A 144 2.85 -3.23 -19.24
C ARG A 144 1.70 -4.00 -18.59
N ARG A 145 2.02 -5.13 -17.98
CA ARG A 145 1.04 -5.99 -17.30
C ARG A 145 1.51 -6.34 -15.91
N ALA A 146 0.56 -6.43 -14.98
CA ALA A 146 0.81 -6.97 -13.66
C ALA A 146 -0.46 -7.68 -13.15
N ALA A 147 -0.26 -8.68 -12.30
CA ALA A 147 -1.34 -9.46 -11.73
C ALA A 147 -1.05 -9.79 -10.26
N ALA A 148 -2.11 -10.12 -9.52
CA ALA A 148 -2.00 -10.68 -8.19
C ALA A 148 -2.84 -11.95 -8.08
N SER A 149 -2.30 -12.96 -7.39
CA SER A 149 -2.94 -14.26 -7.16
C SER A 149 -2.73 -14.72 -5.71
N TRP A 150 -3.58 -15.62 -5.28
CA TRP A 150 -3.42 -16.31 -4.00
C TRP A 150 -3.64 -17.81 -4.25
N ASP A 151 -2.63 -18.60 -3.93
CA ASP A 151 -2.61 -20.06 -4.15
C ASP A 151 -3.08 -20.46 -5.57
N GLY A 152 -2.59 -19.72 -6.59
CA GLY A 152 -2.90 -19.95 -7.99
C GLY A 152 -4.21 -19.30 -8.50
N PHE A 153 -5.07 -18.78 -7.64
CA PHE A 153 -6.26 -18.04 -8.07
C PHE A 153 -5.88 -16.58 -8.34
N GLU A 154 -5.86 -16.19 -9.63
CA GLU A 154 -5.65 -14.80 -10.03
C GLU A 154 -6.91 -13.98 -9.74
N PHE A 155 -6.79 -13.03 -8.81
CA PHE A 155 -7.90 -12.17 -8.38
C PHE A 155 -7.81 -10.72 -8.86
N PHE A 156 -6.65 -10.32 -9.39
CA PHE A 156 -6.43 -8.97 -9.90
C PHE A 156 -5.54 -9.00 -11.12
N ALA A 157 -5.90 -8.20 -12.13
CA ALA A 157 -5.08 -7.97 -13.32
C ALA A 157 -5.12 -6.48 -13.69
N LEU A 158 -3.97 -5.97 -14.16
CA LEU A 158 -3.78 -4.62 -14.69
C LEU A 158 -3.01 -4.69 -15.98
N ALA A 159 -3.47 -3.97 -17.01
CA ALA A 159 -2.78 -3.81 -18.28
C ALA A 159 -2.80 -2.34 -18.72
N ALA A 160 -1.67 -1.86 -19.26
CA ALA A 160 -1.54 -0.47 -19.73
C ALA A 160 -0.55 -0.37 -20.88
N CYS A 161 -0.78 0.57 -21.79
CA CYS A 161 0.04 0.77 -22.99
C CYS A 161 0.10 2.25 -23.40
N GLY A 162 0.84 2.54 -24.48
CA GLY A 162 0.92 3.87 -25.07
C GLY A 162 1.63 4.88 -24.15
N PHE A 163 2.66 4.44 -23.44
CA PHE A 163 3.39 5.28 -22.51
C PHE A 163 4.25 6.32 -23.21
N ALA A 164 4.11 7.58 -22.79
CA ALA A 164 4.95 8.70 -23.17
C ALA A 164 5.51 9.42 -21.93
N PRO A 165 6.74 9.92 -21.97
CA PRO A 165 7.31 10.72 -20.88
C PRO A 165 6.44 11.95 -20.57
N THR A 166 6.36 12.30 -19.30
CA THR A 166 5.63 13.51 -18.85
C THR A 166 6.39 14.24 -17.76
N ALA A 167 6.30 15.56 -17.76
CA ALA A 167 6.78 16.40 -16.67
C ALA A 167 5.73 16.55 -15.54
N GLU A 168 4.49 16.15 -15.80
CA GLU A 168 3.42 16.27 -14.84
C GLU A 168 3.62 15.32 -13.65
N ARG A 169 3.58 15.87 -12.45
CA ARG A 169 3.75 15.15 -11.19
C ARG A 169 2.46 15.22 -10.39
N THR A 170 1.98 14.10 -9.93
CA THR A 170 0.90 14.08 -8.93
C THR A 170 1.53 14.22 -7.55
N ALA A 171 1.09 15.21 -6.79
CA ALA A 171 1.54 15.34 -5.41
C ALA A 171 1.12 14.10 -4.60
N PRO A 172 2.02 13.54 -3.77
CA PRO A 172 1.66 12.44 -2.90
C PRO A 172 0.61 12.90 -1.89
N ARG A 173 -0.41 12.09 -1.69
CA ARG A 173 -1.44 12.31 -0.66
C ARG A 173 -1.06 11.56 0.62
N PRO A 174 -1.39 12.10 1.82
CA PRO A 174 -1.34 11.33 3.05
C PRO A 174 -2.19 10.06 2.92
N MET A 175 -1.65 8.91 3.31
CA MET A 175 -2.39 7.66 3.32
C MET A 175 -2.95 7.40 4.73
N ILE A 176 -4.23 7.07 4.81
CA ILE A 176 -4.96 6.79 6.04
C ILE A 176 -5.25 5.29 6.10
N PHE A 177 -4.97 4.68 7.25
CA PHE A 177 -5.19 3.26 7.50
C PHE A 177 -6.00 3.07 8.79
N ARG A 178 -6.77 1.99 8.90
CA ARG A 178 -7.34 1.54 10.17
C ARG A 178 -6.46 0.44 10.75
N LYS A 179 -5.78 0.75 11.85
CA LYS A 179 -5.04 -0.23 12.64
C LYS A 179 -6.02 -0.93 13.58
N TYR A 180 -6.22 -2.24 13.36
CA TYR A 180 -7.06 -3.08 14.20
C TYR A 180 -6.27 -4.30 14.63
N ILE A 181 -6.06 -4.47 15.95
CA ILE A 181 -5.42 -5.63 16.54
C ILE A 181 -6.44 -6.26 17.49
N PRO A 182 -6.88 -7.50 17.23
CA PRO A 182 -7.84 -8.18 18.10
C PRO A 182 -7.22 -8.49 19.47
N ARG A 183 -8.04 -8.44 20.53
CA ARG A 183 -7.62 -8.80 21.88
C ARG A 183 -7.62 -10.31 22.02
N THR A 184 -6.49 -10.86 22.45
CA THR A 184 -6.37 -12.30 22.71
C THR A 184 -7.28 -12.73 23.87
N GLY A 185 -8.13 -13.72 23.64
CA GLY A 185 -9.06 -14.27 24.65
C GLY A 185 -10.36 -13.47 24.83
N SER A 186 -10.53 -12.32 24.18
CA SER A 186 -11.77 -11.53 24.18
C SER A 186 -12.22 -11.30 22.73
N TRP A 187 -12.78 -12.36 22.13
CA TRP A 187 -13.18 -12.36 20.74
C TRP A 187 -14.24 -11.28 20.45
N GLY A 188 -13.99 -10.46 19.44
CA GLY A 188 -14.83 -9.31 19.09
C GLY A 188 -14.39 -7.98 19.69
N GLU A 189 -13.43 -7.99 20.64
CA GLU A 189 -12.82 -6.77 21.18
C GLU A 189 -11.45 -6.51 20.52
N ALA A 190 -11.08 -5.24 20.46
CA ALA A 190 -9.77 -4.81 19.96
C ALA A 190 -8.82 -4.50 21.10
N GLU A 191 -7.56 -4.91 21.00
CA GLU A 191 -6.46 -4.34 21.78
C GLU A 191 -6.05 -2.96 21.27
N VAL A 192 -6.11 -2.77 19.95
CA VAL A 192 -5.89 -1.50 19.27
C VAL A 192 -6.95 -1.35 18.16
N ASP A 193 -7.67 -0.24 18.14
CA ASP A 193 -8.53 0.19 17.04
C ASP A 193 -8.39 1.70 16.89
N CYS A 194 -7.68 2.14 15.86
CA CYS A 194 -7.46 3.54 15.59
C CYS A 194 -7.16 3.79 14.11
N LEU A 195 -7.38 5.01 13.65
CA LEU A 195 -6.85 5.44 12.35
C LEU A 195 -5.40 5.90 12.52
N THR A 196 -4.58 5.60 11.52
CA THR A 196 -3.20 6.09 11.41
C THR A 196 -3.00 6.79 10.08
N VAL A 197 -2.08 7.75 10.03
CA VAL A 197 -1.75 8.49 8.82
C VAL A 197 -0.26 8.47 8.56
N THR A 198 0.11 8.28 7.29
CA THR A 198 1.49 8.39 6.83
C THR A 198 1.82 9.87 6.64
N ALA A 199 2.66 10.43 7.51
CA ALA A 199 3.24 11.75 7.30
C ALA A 199 4.53 11.64 6.47
N PRO A 200 4.95 12.70 5.76
CA PRO A 200 6.25 12.75 5.13
C PRO A 200 7.37 12.50 6.15
N ASP A 201 8.33 11.63 5.80
CA ASP A 201 9.44 11.26 6.66
C ASP A 201 10.71 11.00 5.84
N GLY A 202 11.87 11.23 6.47
CA GLY A 202 13.16 11.00 5.83
C GLY A 202 13.41 11.83 4.57
N PRO A 203 14.43 11.48 3.78
CA PRO A 203 14.71 12.16 2.52
C PRO A 203 13.60 11.87 1.49
N PRO A 204 13.22 12.85 0.66
CA PRO A 204 12.27 12.60 -0.43
C PRO A 204 12.84 11.59 -1.41
N ALA A 205 11.95 10.77 -2.00
CA ALA A 205 12.37 9.88 -3.07
C ALA A 205 12.81 10.69 -4.30
N GLU A 206 13.93 10.29 -4.89
CA GLU A 206 14.35 10.78 -6.20
C GLU A 206 13.41 10.18 -7.26
N ILE A 207 12.72 11.01 -8.04
CA ILE A 207 11.90 10.58 -9.16
C ILE A 207 12.79 10.54 -10.40
N ARG A 208 13.06 9.35 -10.92
CA ARG A 208 13.93 9.13 -12.09
C ARG A 208 13.19 9.25 -13.40
N SER A 209 11.97 8.72 -13.46
CA SER A 209 11.12 8.82 -14.64
C SER A 209 9.65 8.84 -14.27
N VAL A 210 8.84 9.52 -15.08
CA VAL A 210 7.37 9.40 -15.06
C VAL A 210 6.89 9.29 -16.48
N MET A 211 6.09 8.28 -16.75
CA MET A 211 5.46 8.06 -18.04
C MET A 211 3.95 7.95 -17.85
N ARG A 212 3.18 8.46 -18.80
CA ARG A 212 1.71 8.32 -18.82
C ARG A 212 1.27 7.54 -20.03
N GLY A 213 0.30 6.68 -19.83
CA GLY A 213 -0.32 5.86 -20.85
C GLY A 213 -1.81 5.70 -20.59
N LYS A 214 -2.40 4.70 -21.22
CA LYS A 214 -3.79 4.29 -21.03
C LYS A 214 -3.80 2.86 -20.52
N GLY A 215 -4.82 2.50 -19.73
CA GLY A 215 -4.92 1.13 -19.21
C GLY A 215 -6.25 0.86 -18.54
N SER A 216 -6.35 -0.34 -18.02
CA SER A 216 -7.47 -0.79 -17.20
C SER A 216 -7.00 -1.78 -16.16
N PHE A 217 -7.81 -1.99 -15.15
CA PHE A 217 -7.62 -3.06 -14.17
C PHE A 217 -8.97 -3.69 -13.86
N ALA A 218 -8.93 -4.90 -13.33
CA ALA A 218 -10.11 -5.60 -12.87
C ALA A 218 -9.79 -6.47 -11.65
N PHE A 219 -10.77 -6.59 -10.74
CA PHE A 219 -10.80 -7.61 -9.71
C PHE A 219 -11.73 -8.73 -10.16
N ARG A 220 -11.37 -9.97 -9.84
CA ARG A 220 -12.20 -11.15 -10.07
C ARG A 220 -12.79 -11.61 -8.76
N ALA A 221 -14.11 -11.73 -8.67
CA ALA A 221 -14.78 -12.25 -7.48
C ALA A 221 -14.28 -13.65 -7.13
N ALA A 222 -14.02 -13.85 -5.85
CA ALA A 222 -13.54 -15.11 -5.30
C ALA A 222 -14.63 -15.76 -4.45
N ARG A 223 -14.70 -17.09 -4.46
CA ARG A 223 -15.49 -17.89 -3.53
C ARG A 223 -14.63 -18.26 -2.31
N TRP A 224 -15.24 -18.84 -1.30
CA TRP A 224 -14.50 -19.34 -0.14
C TRP A 224 -13.43 -20.38 -0.54
N GLU A 225 -13.73 -21.26 -1.50
CA GLU A 225 -12.82 -22.30 -1.98
C GLU A 225 -11.61 -21.72 -2.74
N ASP A 226 -11.76 -20.53 -3.33
CA ASP A 226 -10.70 -19.86 -4.10
C ASP A 226 -9.75 -19.07 -3.18
N MET A 227 -10.30 -18.36 -2.16
CA MET A 227 -9.54 -17.52 -1.21
C MET A 227 -10.21 -17.50 0.17
N PRO A 228 -10.09 -18.54 1.00
CA PRO A 228 -10.92 -18.76 2.20
C PRO A 228 -10.88 -17.62 3.23
N THR A 229 -9.78 -16.90 3.34
CA THR A 229 -9.64 -15.79 4.30
C THR A 229 -9.78 -14.41 3.68
N GLN A 230 -9.78 -14.30 2.36
CA GLN A 230 -9.71 -13.02 1.65
C GLN A 230 -10.86 -12.81 0.63
N TYR A 231 -11.66 -13.86 0.34
CA TYR A 231 -12.75 -13.76 -0.64
C TYR A 231 -13.73 -12.60 -0.37
N PRO A 232 -14.06 -12.21 0.87
CA PRO A 232 -14.96 -11.09 1.09
C PRO A 232 -14.38 -9.75 0.60
N ILE A 233 -13.05 -9.56 0.78
CA ILE A 233 -12.34 -8.36 0.34
C ILE A 233 -12.35 -8.27 -1.18
N VAL A 234 -11.89 -9.35 -1.82
CA VAL A 234 -11.76 -9.40 -3.29
C VAL A 234 -13.13 -9.31 -3.97
N SER A 235 -14.17 -9.99 -3.43
CA SER A 235 -15.51 -9.93 -4.00
C SER A 235 -16.17 -8.56 -3.83
N ALA A 236 -15.91 -7.85 -2.72
CA ALA A 236 -16.37 -6.47 -2.56
C ALA A 236 -15.74 -5.53 -3.59
N LEU A 237 -14.43 -5.68 -3.86
CA LEU A 237 -13.74 -4.90 -4.88
C LEU A 237 -14.19 -5.28 -6.30
N ALA A 238 -14.45 -6.55 -6.57
CA ALA A 238 -14.94 -7.03 -7.85
C ALA A 238 -16.39 -6.60 -8.15
N ALA A 239 -17.18 -6.29 -7.13
CA ALA A 239 -18.53 -5.78 -7.29
C ALA A 239 -18.60 -4.29 -7.67
N LEU A 240 -17.49 -3.55 -7.58
CA LEU A 240 -17.44 -2.15 -7.99
C LEU A 240 -17.55 -2.03 -9.50
N PRO A 241 -18.54 -1.29 -10.05
CA PRO A 241 -18.54 -0.93 -11.46
C PRO A 241 -17.35 -0.01 -11.73
N LEU A 242 -16.51 -0.35 -12.69
CA LEU A 242 -15.32 0.43 -13.04
C LEU A 242 -15.52 1.07 -14.41
N ASP A 243 -15.57 2.38 -14.44
CA ASP A 243 -15.65 3.16 -15.68
C ASP A 243 -14.70 4.38 -15.62
N GLU A 244 -14.58 5.12 -16.71
CA GLU A 244 -13.76 6.32 -16.83
C GLU A 244 -12.38 6.16 -16.19
N PHE A 245 -11.61 5.17 -16.68
CA PHE A 245 -10.25 4.97 -16.25
C PHE A 245 -9.41 6.24 -16.45
N GLY A 246 -8.71 6.63 -15.38
CA GLY A 246 -7.70 7.69 -15.44
C GLY A 246 -6.47 7.27 -16.24
N PRO A 247 -5.49 8.15 -16.39
CA PRO A 247 -4.23 7.79 -17.04
C PRO A 247 -3.49 6.72 -16.24
N ALA A 248 -2.90 5.76 -16.95
CA ALA A 248 -1.92 4.85 -16.36
C ALA A 248 -0.62 5.63 -16.14
N VAL A 249 -0.10 5.60 -14.92
CA VAL A 249 1.15 6.31 -14.56
C VAL A 249 2.20 5.28 -14.15
N LEU A 250 3.31 5.26 -14.88
CA LEU A 250 4.48 4.45 -14.54
C LEU A 250 5.57 5.39 -14.00
N THR A 251 5.97 5.19 -12.75
CA THR A 251 6.98 6.01 -12.06
C THR A 251 8.15 5.15 -11.61
N GLU A 252 9.37 5.63 -11.82
CA GLU A 252 10.59 5.03 -11.27
C GLU A 252 11.20 5.97 -10.24
N THR A 253 11.62 5.40 -9.11
CA THR A 253 12.14 6.16 -7.97
C THR A 253 13.36 5.51 -7.35
N ALA A 254 14.11 6.30 -6.56
CA ALA A 254 15.16 5.79 -5.69
C ALA A 254 15.11 6.49 -4.33
N GLY A 255 15.48 5.77 -3.26
CA GLY A 255 15.40 6.28 -1.90
C GLY A 255 13.97 6.46 -1.38
N GLY A 256 13.79 7.42 -0.48
CA GLY A 256 12.50 7.74 0.16
C GLY A 256 12.41 7.30 1.61
N GLY A 257 11.38 7.75 2.30
CA GLY A 257 11.13 7.50 3.72
C GLY A 257 11.01 6.02 4.10
N ASP A 258 10.94 5.77 5.38
CA ASP A 258 10.85 4.43 5.98
C ASP A 258 9.61 4.23 6.87
N GLY A 259 8.71 5.18 6.88
CA GLY A 259 7.47 5.17 7.68
C GLY A 259 7.66 5.72 9.10
N SER A 260 8.79 6.34 9.44
CA SER A 260 9.01 6.95 10.77
C SER A 260 8.03 8.06 11.10
N GLY A 261 7.44 8.70 10.08
CA GLY A 261 6.44 9.73 10.25
C GLY A 261 5.01 9.20 10.49
N GLN A 262 4.82 7.88 10.51
CA GLN A 262 3.51 7.29 10.78
C GLN A 262 3.02 7.65 12.19
N ARG A 263 1.78 8.12 12.30
CA ARG A 263 1.19 8.50 13.57
C ARG A 263 -0.30 8.16 13.64
N PRO A 264 -0.87 7.98 14.83
CA PRO A 264 -2.32 7.94 14.99
C PRO A 264 -2.97 9.27 14.57
N LEU A 265 -4.19 9.19 14.02
CA LEU A 265 -5.10 10.33 13.87
C LEU A 265 -5.84 10.59 15.19
N ARG A 266 -6.13 11.85 15.48
CA ARG A 266 -6.84 12.30 16.68
C ARG A 266 -8.05 13.13 16.30
#